data_6033f1f596b09c5a979a64ef5f4466c8
#
_entry.id   6033f1f596b09c5a979a64ef5f4466c8
#
_cell.length_a   1.000
_cell.length_b   1.000
_cell.length_c   1.000
_cell.angle_alpha   90.00
_cell.angle_beta   90.00
_cell.angle_gamma   90.00
#
_symmetry.space_group_name_H-M   'P 1'
#
loop_
_entity.id
_entity.type
_entity.pdbx_description
1 polymer ?
#
loop_
_entity_poly.entity_id
_entity_poly.type
_entity_poly.pdbx_seq_one_letter_code
_entity_poly.pdbx_strand_id
1 'polypeptide(L)'
;SYIFEMDADLSHDPDEIVNLKELLINSDSDVAIGSRYLDGVSVVNWPLSRIFLSYFANIYVRIITGMPIKDATSGFIGYTNESLSSLNIDNIKFNGYAFQIEMKFKLWKKNFKLREHQIIFVNRKSGKSKMDKNIIFEAIFGVIRLKLNSIFKIDE
;
A
#
# COMPACT_ATOMS: atom_id res chain seq x y z
N SER A 1 3.64 3.59 -20.41
CA SER A 1 2.68 2.54 -20.01
C SER A 1 2.45 2.57 -18.52
N TYR A 2 1.27 2.07 -18.08
CA TYR A 2 0.86 2.00 -16.68
C TYR A 2 0.62 0.54 -16.32
N ILE A 3 0.96 0.15 -15.10
CA ILE A 3 0.79 -1.19 -14.56
C ILE A 3 -0.11 -1.09 -13.32
N PHE A 4 -1.12 -1.96 -13.22
CA PHE A 4 -2.03 -1.98 -12.08
C PHE A 4 -1.97 -3.32 -11.36
N GLU A 5 -1.95 -3.25 -10.03
CA GLU A 5 -2.06 -4.38 -9.11
C GLU A 5 -3.42 -4.29 -8.40
N MET A 6 -4.13 -5.40 -8.31
CA MET A 6 -5.44 -5.48 -7.67
C MET A 6 -5.71 -6.90 -7.17
N ASP A 7 -6.35 -7.03 -6.00
CA ASP A 7 -6.80 -8.33 -5.50
C ASP A 7 -7.94 -8.88 -6.38
N ALA A 8 -7.88 -10.18 -6.72
CA ALA A 8 -8.87 -10.87 -7.57
C ALA A 8 -10.05 -11.46 -6.77
N ASP A 9 -10.30 -10.99 -5.55
CA ASP A 9 -11.32 -11.53 -4.63
C ASP A 9 -12.61 -10.69 -4.59
N LEU A 10 -12.76 -9.78 -5.56
CA LEU A 10 -13.88 -8.85 -5.69
C LEU A 10 -14.05 -7.87 -4.52
N SER A 11 -13.01 -7.63 -3.77
CA SER A 11 -13.00 -6.61 -2.70
C SER A 11 -12.74 -5.20 -3.21
N HIS A 12 -12.12 -5.07 -4.37
CA HIS A 12 -11.91 -3.84 -5.09
C HIS A 12 -12.86 -3.74 -6.29
N ASP A 13 -13.34 -2.55 -6.57
CA ASP A 13 -14.11 -2.27 -7.78
C ASP A 13 -13.13 -2.05 -8.95
N PRO A 14 -13.21 -2.87 -10.04
CA PRO A 14 -12.35 -2.70 -11.21
C PRO A 14 -12.53 -1.35 -11.91
N ASP A 15 -13.69 -0.72 -11.81
CA ASP A 15 -13.95 0.57 -12.43
C ASP A 15 -13.10 1.70 -11.82
N GLU A 16 -12.62 1.52 -10.60
CA GLU A 16 -11.69 2.44 -9.94
C GLU A 16 -10.29 2.49 -10.61
N ILE A 17 -9.95 1.53 -11.49
CA ILE A 17 -8.73 1.59 -12.30
C ILE A 17 -8.71 2.86 -13.16
N VAL A 18 -9.86 3.32 -13.62
CA VAL A 18 -9.97 4.55 -14.43
C VAL A 18 -9.52 5.76 -13.60
N ASN A 19 -10.00 5.87 -12.36
CA ASN A 19 -9.65 6.94 -11.44
C ASN A 19 -8.16 6.92 -11.06
N LEU A 20 -7.60 5.74 -10.78
CA LEU A 20 -6.16 5.59 -10.53
C LEU A 20 -5.32 5.96 -11.76
N LYS A 21 -5.77 5.60 -12.96
CA LYS A 21 -5.10 5.98 -14.20
C LYS A 21 -5.13 7.49 -14.44
N GLU A 22 -6.26 8.13 -14.18
CA GLU A 22 -6.38 9.59 -14.27
C GLU A 22 -5.45 10.29 -13.29
N LEU A 23 -5.29 9.75 -12.08
CA LEU A 23 -4.36 10.26 -11.10
C LEU A 23 -2.91 10.22 -11.62
N LEU A 24 -2.51 9.13 -12.29
CA LEU A 24 -1.19 8.99 -12.91
C LEU A 24 -0.96 9.93 -14.10
N ILE A 25 -2.03 10.27 -14.84
CA ILE A 25 -1.93 11.12 -16.03
C ILE A 25 -1.96 12.60 -15.65
N ASN A 26 -2.92 12.98 -14.77
CA ASN A 26 -3.29 14.39 -14.59
C ASN A 26 -2.63 15.05 -13.38
N SER A 27 -2.12 14.28 -12.40
CA SER A 27 -1.64 14.83 -11.13
C SER A 27 -0.13 14.81 -10.95
N ASP A 28 0.64 14.56 -12.00
CA ASP A 28 2.10 14.44 -11.92
C ASP A 28 2.51 13.49 -10.81
N SER A 29 1.87 12.31 -10.79
CA SER A 29 2.15 11.23 -9.84
C SER A 29 2.71 10.01 -10.53
N ASP A 30 3.61 9.31 -9.85
CA ASP A 30 4.28 8.10 -10.34
C ASP A 30 3.61 6.83 -9.82
N VAL A 31 2.92 6.96 -8.68
CA VAL A 31 2.22 5.88 -7.99
C VAL A 31 0.86 6.37 -7.53
N ALA A 32 -0.20 5.73 -8.00
CA ALA A 32 -1.58 5.97 -7.60
C ALA A 32 -2.06 4.84 -6.68
N ILE A 33 -2.56 5.16 -5.50
CA ILE A 33 -2.96 4.20 -4.46
C ILE A 33 -4.45 4.32 -4.22
N GLY A 34 -5.19 3.21 -4.38
CA GLY A 34 -6.56 3.12 -3.92
C GLY A 34 -6.59 3.04 -2.39
N SER A 35 -6.99 4.12 -1.74
CA SER A 35 -6.92 4.30 -0.28
C SER A 35 -8.28 4.10 0.37
N ARG A 36 -8.30 3.32 1.46
CA ARG A 36 -9.49 3.13 2.30
C ARG A 36 -9.62 4.23 3.36
N TYR A 37 -8.61 5.11 3.48
CA TYR A 37 -8.46 6.02 4.62
C TYR A 37 -8.18 7.48 4.23
N LEU A 38 -8.25 7.83 2.94
CA LEU A 38 -7.94 9.18 2.47
C LEU A 38 -8.90 10.23 3.08
N ASP A 39 -10.20 10.02 2.95
CA ASP A 39 -11.26 10.92 3.42
C ASP A 39 -12.13 10.27 4.51
N GLY A 40 -11.49 9.53 5.41
CA GLY A 40 -12.15 8.76 6.45
C GLY A 40 -12.08 7.25 6.19
N VAL A 41 -12.88 6.45 6.89
CA VAL A 41 -12.87 4.99 6.78
C VAL A 41 -13.90 4.54 5.74
N SER A 42 -13.46 3.99 4.63
CA SER A 42 -14.30 3.53 3.52
C SER A 42 -14.20 2.02 3.32
N VAL A 43 -14.73 1.27 4.28
CA VAL A 43 -14.82 -0.19 4.24
C VAL A 43 -16.24 -0.67 4.51
N VAL A 44 -16.67 -1.72 3.82
CA VAL A 44 -18.00 -2.30 3.95
C VAL A 44 -17.90 -3.72 4.50
N ASN A 45 -18.75 -4.04 5.48
CA ASN A 45 -18.85 -5.36 6.12
C ASN A 45 -17.57 -5.85 6.82
N TRP A 46 -16.75 -4.93 7.35
CA TRP A 46 -15.63 -5.29 8.23
C TRP A 46 -16.05 -5.28 9.70
N PRO A 47 -15.58 -6.24 10.52
CA PRO A 47 -15.71 -6.14 11.97
C PRO A 47 -14.94 -4.92 12.48
N LEU A 48 -15.46 -4.24 13.50
CA LEU A 48 -14.83 -3.05 14.10
C LEU A 48 -13.38 -3.30 14.52
N SER A 49 -13.09 -4.47 15.10
CA SER A 49 -11.72 -4.85 15.49
C SER A 49 -10.74 -4.83 14.32
N ARG A 50 -11.17 -5.25 13.13
CA ARG A 50 -10.35 -5.21 11.91
C ARG A 50 -10.16 -3.78 11.41
N ILE A 51 -11.19 -2.95 11.51
CA ILE A 51 -11.11 -1.53 11.15
C ILE A 51 -10.07 -0.84 12.03
N PHE A 52 -10.18 -0.97 13.34
CA PHE A 52 -9.22 -0.37 14.29
C PHE A 52 -7.80 -0.87 14.05
N LEU A 53 -7.61 -2.19 13.92
CA LEU A 53 -6.28 -2.76 13.70
C LEU A 53 -5.65 -2.22 12.41
N SER A 54 -6.39 -2.21 11.30
CA SER A 54 -5.89 -1.71 10.02
C SER A 54 -5.61 -0.22 10.04
N TYR A 55 -6.50 0.58 10.64
CA TYR A 55 -6.33 2.02 10.75
C TYR A 55 -5.09 2.40 11.57
N PHE A 56 -4.95 1.80 12.76
CA PHE A 56 -3.78 2.06 13.62
C PHE A 56 -2.48 1.52 13.02
N ALA A 57 -2.52 0.39 12.29
CA ALA A 57 -1.36 -0.12 11.55
C ALA A 57 -0.87 0.92 10.52
N ASN A 58 -1.77 1.56 9.79
CA ASN A 58 -1.42 2.60 8.83
C ASN A 58 -0.85 3.86 9.50
N ILE A 59 -1.41 4.27 10.64
CA ILE A 59 -0.86 5.37 11.46
C ILE A 59 0.57 5.04 11.90
N TYR A 60 0.79 3.83 12.42
CA TYR A 60 2.10 3.34 12.84
C TYR A 60 3.11 3.39 11.69
N VAL A 61 2.75 2.84 10.52
CA VAL A 61 3.62 2.87 9.34
C VAL A 61 3.99 4.29 8.96
N ARG A 62 3.01 5.20 8.93
CA ARG A 62 3.25 6.61 8.59
C ARG A 62 4.19 7.29 9.57
N ILE A 63 4.02 7.05 10.87
CA ILE A 63 4.91 7.64 11.90
C ILE A 63 6.34 7.14 11.76
N ILE A 64 6.53 5.82 11.60
CA ILE A 64 7.88 5.24 11.53
C ILE A 64 8.57 5.58 10.22
N THR A 65 7.87 5.45 9.08
CA THR A 65 8.49 5.66 7.76
C THR A 65 8.60 7.13 7.40
N GLY A 66 7.63 7.94 7.77
CA GLY A 66 7.47 9.33 7.34
C GLY A 66 6.80 9.46 5.96
N MET A 67 6.27 8.37 5.37
CA MET A 67 5.56 8.44 4.08
C MET A 67 4.31 9.33 4.18
N PRO A 68 4.04 10.19 3.18
CA PRO A 68 2.91 11.12 3.20
C PRO A 68 1.59 10.47 2.73
N ILE A 69 1.38 9.18 2.98
CA ILE A 69 0.19 8.42 2.57
C ILE A 69 -0.56 7.88 3.77
N LYS A 70 -1.88 7.71 3.64
CA LYS A 70 -2.77 7.25 4.71
C LYS A 70 -3.01 5.74 4.67
N ASP A 71 -2.88 5.09 3.49
CA ASP A 71 -3.08 3.65 3.31
C ASP A 71 -1.86 2.96 2.71
N ALA A 72 -0.84 2.77 3.53
CA ALA A 72 0.39 2.06 3.14
C ALA A 72 0.16 0.56 2.90
N THR A 73 -0.91 -0.03 3.45
CA THR A 73 -1.21 -1.46 3.35
C THR A 73 -2.14 -1.84 2.20
N SER A 74 -2.60 -0.86 1.40
CA SER A 74 -3.43 -1.12 0.23
C SER A 74 -2.68 -1.92 -0.83
N GLY A 75 -3.34 -2.92 -1.42
CA GLY A 75 -2.85 -3.69 -2.57
C GLY A 75 -3.48 -3.26 -3.91
N PHE A 76 -4.25 -2.17 -3.93
CA PHE A 76 -4.81 -1.62 -5.15
C PHE A 76 -3.99 -0.41 -5.58
N ILE A 77 -3.11 -0.62 -6.57
CA ILE A 77 -2.08 0.35 -6.91
C ILE A 77 -1.90 0.44 -8.42
N GLY A 78 -1.73 1.67 -8.91
CA GLY A 78 -1.25 1.94 -10.26
C GLY A 78 0.16 2.49 -10.23
N TYR A 79 1.00 2.06 -11.15
CA TYR A 79 2.39 2.48 -11.30
C TYR A 79 2.64 3.03 -12.70
N THR A 80 3.49 4.04 -12.81
CA THR A 80 4.15 4.32 -14.08
C THR A 80 5.18 3.22 -14.37
N ASN A 81 5.48 2.97 -15.64
CA ASN A 81 6.52 2.01 -16.00
C ASN A 81 7.88 2.40 -15.42
N GLU A 82 8.17 3.70 -15.35
CA GLU A 82 9.40 4.23 -14.80
C GLU A 82 9.53 3.91 -13.31
N SER A 83 8.51 4.20 -12.52
CA SER A 83 8.54 3.93 -11.08
C SER A 83 8.73 2.44 -10.78
N LEU A 84 7.96 1.58 -11.43
CA LEU A 84 8.05 0.14 -11.18
C LEU A 84 9.40 -0.45 -11.63
N SER A 85 9.90 -0.05 -12.82
CA SER A 85 11.20 -0.52 -13.35
C SER A 85 12.40 -0.02 -12.53
N SER A 86 12.23 1.04 -11.75
CA SER A 86 13.27 1.55 -10.85
C SER A 86 13.54 0.63 -9.66
N LEU A 87 12.59 -0.25 -9.34
CA LEU A 87 12.71 -1.20 -8.25
C LEU A 87 13.40 -2.48 -8.72
N ASN A 88 14.37 -2.93 -7.95
CA ASN A 88 14.83 -4.31 -8.06
C ASN A 88 13.86 -5.21 -7.26
N ILE A 89 12.94 -5.86 -7.97
CA ILE A 89 11.88 -6.69 -7.36
C ILE A 89 12.48 -7.88 -6.61
N ASP A 90 13.62 -8.43 -7.07
CA ASP A 90 14.31 -9.54 -6.40
C ASP A 90 14.86 -9.15 -5.02
N ASN A 91 15.05 -7.86 -4.77
CA ASN A 91 15.48 -7.32 -3.48
C ASN A 91 14.32 -6.95 -2.54
N ILE A 92 13.07 -7.26 -2.90
CA ILE A 92 11.93 -7.12 -1.99
C ILE A 92 11.93 -8.29 -1.01
N LYS A 93 11.96 -7.98 0.29
CA LYS A 93 12.23 -8.97 1.35
C LYS A 93 10.98 -9.48 2.04
N PHE A 94 9.91 -8.68 2.02
CA PHE A 94 8.69 -8.96 2.78
C PHE A 94 7.58 -9.53 1.92
N ASN A 95 6.59 -10.15 2.59
CA ASN A 95 5.40 -10.72 1.96
C ASN A 95 4.12 -10.04 2.50
N GLY A 96 3.00 -10.23 1.80
CA GLY A 96 1.69 -9.77 2.23
C GLY A 96 1.62 -8.25 2.45
N TYR A 97 1.14 -7.79 3.60
CA TYR A 97 1.01 -6.36 3.89
C TYR A 97 2.37 -5.63 3.97
N ALA A 98 3.39 -6.32 4.49
CA ALA A 98 4.72 -5.74 4.59
C ALA A 98 5.37 -5.54 3.21
N PHE A 99 5.06 -6.41 2.22
CA PHE A 99 5.42 -6.22 0.82
C PHE A 99 4.86 -4.90 0.28
N GLN A 100 3.58 -4.63 0.50
CA GLN A 100 2.93 -3.41 0.03
C GLN A 100 3.55 -2.15 0.64
N ILE A 101 3.93 -2.23 1.90
CA ILE A 101 4.62 -1.13 2.59
C ILE A 101 6.02 -0.93 2.02
N GLU A 102 6.78 -2.01 1.82
CA GLU A 102 8.15 -1.97 1.29
C GLU A 102 8.20 -1.36 -0.11
N MET A 103 7.32 -1.78 -1.01
CA MET A 103 7.22 -1.25 -2.37
C MET A 103 7.03 0.27 -2.37
N LYS A 104 6.02 0.76 -1.66
CA LYS A 104 5.73 2.19 -1.57
C LYS A 104 6.86 2.97 -0.90
N PHE A 105 7.44 2.41 0.16
CA PHE A 105 8.54 3.05 0.87
C PHE A 105 9.78 3.22 -0.01
N LYS A 106 10.18 2.17 -0.75
CA LYS A 106 11.32 2.24 -1.67
C LYS A 106 11.09 3.24 -2.79
N LEU A 107 9.89 3.28 -3.38
CA LEU A 107 9.53 4.26 -4.40
C LEU A 107 9.56 5.69 -3.85
N TRP A 108 8.98 5.91 -2.67
CA TRP A 108 9.02 7.21 -2.02
C TRP A 108 10.45 7.66 -1.70
N LYS A 109 11.32 6.75 -1.24
CA LYS A 109 12.74 7.05 -0.98
C LYS A 109 13.53 7.39 -2.25
N LYS A 110 13.10 6.92 -3.39
CA LYS A 110 13.62 7.28 -4.72
C LYS A 110 13.01 8.58 -5.27
N ASN A 111 12.25 9.32 -4.46
CA ASN A 111 11.57 10.58 -4.79
C ASN A 111 10.41 10.44 -5.80
N PHE A 112 9.89 9.26 -6.03
CA PHE A 112 8.66 9.09 -6.78
C PHE A 112 7.46 9.67 -6.01
N LYS A 113 6.55 10.31 -6.74
CA LYS A 113 5.38 10.97 -6.18
C LYS A 113 4.24 9.98 -5.99
N LEU A 114 3.88 9.72 -4.73
CA LEU A 114 2.76 8.86 -4.35
C LEU A 114 1.52 9.71 -4.12
N ARG A 115 0.40 9.32 -4.73
CA ARG A 115 -0.91 9.95 -4.54
C ARG A 115 -1.96 8.90 -4.21
N GLU A 116 -2.94 9.30 -3.41
CA GLU A 116 -4.04 8.44 -3.01
C GLU A 116 -5.34 8.90 -3.67
N HIS A 117 -6.17 7.92 -4.04
CA HIS A 117 -7.56 8.08 -4.44
C HIS A 117 -8.45 7.31 -3.47
N GLN A 118 -9.52 7.92 -2.97
CA GLN A 118 -10.46 7.26 -2.07
C GLN A 118 -11.21 6.16 -2.80
N ILE A 119 -11.16 4.94 -2.28
CA ILE A 119 -11.93 3.80 -2.77
C ILE A 119 -12.85 3.24 -1.69
N ILE A 120 -13.88 2.51 -2.08
CA ILE A 120 -14.69 1.71 -1.18
C ILE A 120 -14.21 0.26 -1.24
N PHE A 121 -13.75 -0.26 -0.11
CA PHE A 121 -13.33 -1.65 0.00
C PHE A 121 -14.47 -2.50 0.57
N VAL A 122 -14.92 -3.48 -0.19
CA VAL A 122 -15.97 -4.42 0.25
C VAL A 122 -15.34 -5.69 0.80
N ASN A 123 -15.82 -6.18 1.94
CA ASN A 123 -15.31 -7.44 2.47
C ASN A 123 -15.56 -8.57 1.46
N ARG A 124 -14.54 -9.39 1.21
CA ARG A 124 -14.61 -10.52 0.28
C ARG A 124 -15.81 -11.43 0.59
N LYS A 125 -16.45 -11.95 -0.45
CA LYS A 125 -17.61 -12.84 -0.30
C LYS A 125 -17.21 -14.28 0.08
N SER A 126 -15.97 -14.70 -0.22
CA SER A 126 -15.44 -16.02 0.06
C SER A 126 -13.96 -15.97 0.44
N GLY A 127 -13.49 -16.97 1.19
CA GLY A 127 -12.12 -17.08 1.66
C GLY A 127 -11.90 -16.58 3.08
N LYS A 128 -10.87 -17.13 3.74
CA LYS A 128 -10.46 -16.72 5.09
C LYS A 128 -9.47 -15.55 5.00
N SER A 129 -9.57 -14.62 5.94
CA SER A 129 -8.56 -13.57 6.08
C SER A 129 -7.20 -14.20 6.40
N LYS A 130 -6.18 -13.83 5.62
CA LYS A 130 -4.78 -14.24 5.84
C LYS A 130 -4.12 -13.45 6.99
N MET A 131 -4.88 -12.72 7.82
CA MET A 131 -4.34 -12.01 8.98
C MET A 131 -4.05 -13.01 10.11
N ASP A 132 -2.86 -13.57 10.09
CA ASP A 132 -2.28 -14.31 11.21
C ASP A 132 -1.45 -13.37 12.08
N LYS A 133 -1.32 -13.70 13.37
CA LYS A 133 -0.50 -12.93 14.32
C LYS A 133 0.95 -12.78 13.85
N ASN A 134 1.50 -13.80 13.20
CA ASN A 134 2.85 -13.78 12.65
C ASN A 134 3.02 -12.69 11.57
N ILE A 135 2.03 -12.52 10.69
CA ILE A 135 2.03 -11.49 9.64
C ILE A 135 2.00 -10.08 10.25
N ILE A 136 1.27 -9.90 11.35
CA ILE A 136 1.22 -8.62 12.07
C ILE A 136 2.56 -8.31 12.70
N PHE A 137 3.19 -9.27 13.39
CA PHE A 137 4.52 -9.09 13.98
C PHE A 137 5.59 -8.84 12.91
N GLU A 138 5.55 -9.60 11.81
CA GLU A 138 6.46 -9.39 10.66
C GLU A 138 6.32 -7.97 10.11
N ALA A 139 5.09 -7.45 9.96
CA ALA A 139 4.86 -6.10 9.49
C ALA A 139 5.40 -5.05 10.48
N ILE A 140 5.19 -5.22 11.78
CA ILE A 140 5.67 -4.28 12.81
C ILE A 140 7.20 -4.18 12.79
N PHE A 141 7.90 -5.32 12.91
CA PHE A 141 9.37 -5.34 12.91
C PHE A 141 9.94 -5.01 11.52
N GLY A 142 9.26 -5.44 10.45
CA GLY A 142 9.64 -5.15 9.08
C GLY A 142 9.69 -3.66 8.79
N VAL A 143 8.70 -2.89 9.25
CA VAL A 143 8.64 -1.43 9.06
C VAL A 143 9.80 -0.73 9.79
N ILE A 144 10.12 -1.13 11.01
CA ILE A 144 11.28 -0.60 11.74
C ILE A 144 12.57 -0.91 10.97
N ARG A 145 12.73 -2.17 10.52
CA ARG A 145 13.91 -2.59 9.77
C ARG A 145 14.06 -1.83 8.45
N LEU A 146 12.96 -1.64 7.69
CA LEU A 146 12.95 -0.80 6.49
C LEU A 146 13.47 0.61 6.76
N LYS A 147 12.99 1.24 7.85
CA LYS A 147 13.42 2.58 8.23
C LYS A 147 14.91 2.62 8.58
N LEU A 148 15.38 1.68 9.40
CA LEU A 148 16.78 1.61 9.80
C LEU A 148 17.70 1.36 8.60
N ASN A 149 17.37 0.40 7.73
CA ASN A 149 18.14 0.11 6.52
C ASN A 149 18.25 1.35 5.62
N SER A 150 17.17 2.11 5.48
CA SER A 150 17.16 3.35 4.70
C SER A 150 18.04 4.46 5.30
N ILE A 151 18.22 4.48 6.63
CA ILE A 151 19.10 5.45 7.29
C ILE A 151 20.58 5.06 7.11
N PHE A 152 20.86 3.77 7.21
CA PHE A 152 22.23 3.24 7.13
C PHE A 152 22.67 2.86 5.71
N LYS A 153 21.82 3.09 4.67
CA LYS A 153 22.09 2.77 3.26
C LYS A 153 22.51 1.31 3.01
N ILE A 154 21.90 0.37 3.76
CA ILE A 154 22.26 -1.05 3.73
C ILE A 154 21.64 -1.78 2.51
N ASP A 155 20.61 -1.23 1.88
CA ASP A 155 19.81 -1.87 0.82
C ASP A 155 19.79 -1.05 -0.50
N GLU A 156 20.84 -0.27 -0.79
CA GLU A 156 21.03 0.34 -2.12
C GLU A 156 21.67 -0.62 -3.12
#